data_4f19476f856881f764d8e9ad0aa25271
#
_entry.id   4f19476f856881f764d8e9ad0aa25271
#
_cell.length_a   1.000
_cell.length_b   1.000
_cell.length_c   1.000
_cell.angle_alpha   90.00
_cell.angle_beta   90.00
_cell.angle_gamma   90.00
#
_symmetry.space_group_name_H-M   'P 1'
#
loop_
_entity.id
_entity.type
_entity.pdbx_description
1 polymer ?
#
loop_
_entity_poly.entity_id
_entity_poly.type
_entity_poly.pdbx_seq_one_letter_code
_entity_poly.pdbx_strand_id
1 'polypeptide(L)'
;MDPELQRQVTQQRTIINETLRPQTAKLVIRCRPLLGDRESLERVLREAIVSLPFCKYLYVLDAEGHQITSNISRNGTQPDQYGRDRSGRPYMQGVDDSELDFSLSDAYISRNKRRPSLTAVQLIRTRDGEIAGYLGVDYDLRELPHVERLHEAEKRWTQAKGDPSIRSNVFNQSRVESLVDSCVDEIIALLVELMSCHGVFHGKLHFSSSRATIWTMDNPYSYRILDFESLTDPDICLAYPRREYPDMAVVPVAKIAPIFAILRELRFSDETIYLRAGSLNLCNGMVSLNFSCDGSHYIPYDEFLAKDLGFWYGQGSGQIRMASIEAELERICDLGCTRVNEIIVGASTGKPVPELAGLNAADSEEVLDRLKSIMAIYEAREN
;
A
#
# COMPACT_ATOMS: atom_id res chain seq x y z
N MET A 1 0.40 8.33 17.68
CA MET A 1 1.80 8.57 17.20
C MET A 1 2.68 9.08 18.33
N ASP A 2 3.93 8.64 18.42
CA ASP A 2 4.91 9.14 19.41
C ASP A 2 5.07 10.67 19.26
N PRO A 3 5.00 11.47 20.36
CA PRO A 3 5.11 12.93 20.29
C PRO A 3 6.40 13.45 19.62
N GLU A 4 7.49 12.68 19.68
CA GLU A 4 8.74 13.02 19.02
C GLU A 4 8.63 12.85 17.50
N LEU A 5 8.06 11.74 17.04
CA LEU A 5 7.78 11.51 15.62
C LEU A 5 6.85 12.59 15.06
N GLN A 6 5.81 12.96 15.81
CA GLN A 6 4.87 13.99 15.40
C GLN A 6 5.53 15.37 15.24
N ARG A 7 6.44 15.73 16.16
CA ARG A 7 7.23 16.97 16.03
C ARG A 7 8.12 16.97 14.79
N GLN A 8 8.77 15.84 14.49
CA GLN A 8 9.62 15.70 13.32
C GLN A 8 8.84 15.80 12.01
N VAL A 9 7.69 15.13 11.93
CA VAL A 9 6.78 15.25 10.79
C VAL A 9 6.36 16.69 10.58
N THR A 10 5.91 17.37 11.65
CA THR A 10 5.47 18.78 11.57
C THR A 10 6.59 19.71 11.11
N GLN A 11 7.78 19.56 11.66
CA GLN A 11 8.96 20.36 11.27
C GLN A 11 9.31 20.14 9.78
N GLN A 12 9.29 18.89 9.34
CA GLN A 12 9.60 18.57 7.94
C GLN A 12 8.54 19.14 7.00
N ARG A 13 7.27 19.06 7.34
CA ARG A 13 6.17 19.66 6.57
C ARG A 13 6.32 21.19 6.45
N THR A 14 6.72 21.85 7.52
CA THR A 14 6.97 23.32 7.51
C THR A 14 8.05 23.69 6.50
N ILE A 15 9.16 22.97 6.49
CA ILE A 15 10.28 23.21 5.55
C ILE A 15 9.84 22.98 4.11
N ILE A 16 9.08 21.92 3.85
CA ILE A 16 8.54 21.63 2.52
C ILE A 16 7.62 22.76 2.06
N ASN A 17 6.69 23.21 2.90
CA ASN A 17 5.80 24.33 2.61
C ASN A 17 6.57 25.61 2.25
N GLU A 18 7.54 25.98 3.06
CA GLU A 18 8.35 27.19 2.85
C GLU A 18 9.17 27.14 1.57
N THR A 19 9.62 25.94 1.19
CA THR A 19 10.41 25.72 -0.03
C THR A 19 9.55 25.77 -1.29
N LEU A 20 8.37 25.15 -1.27
CA LEU A 20 7.59 24.92 -2.49
C LEU A 20 6.62 26.08 -2.81
N ARG A 21 6.01 26.67 -1.82
CA ARG A 21 4.99 27.72 -1.99
C ARG A 21 5.45 28.92 -2.87
N PRO A 22 6.65 29.53 -2.69
CA PRO A 22 7.03 30.65 -3.52
C PRO A 22 7.18 30.32 -5.00
N GLN A 23 7.50 29.07 -5.32
CA GLN A 23 7.74 28.61 -6.68
C GLN A 23 6.44 28.30 -7.41
N THR A 24 5.49 27.64 -6.73
CA THR A 24 4.15 27.38 -7.27
C THR A 24 3.38 28.67 -7.49
N ALA A 25 3.47 29.62 -6.56
CA ALA A 25 2.84 30.95 -6.71
C ALA A 25 3.33 31.72 -7.95
N LYS A 26 4.63 31.67 -8.26
CA LYS A 26 5.17 32.27 -9.49
C LYS A 26 4.65 31.56 -10.75
N LEU A 27 4.52 30.26 -10.70
CA LEU A 27 4.05 29.48 -11.86
C LEU A 27 2.59 29.73 -12.18
N VAL A 28 1.72 29.87 -11.16
CA VAL A 28 0.30 30.18 -11.32
C VAL A 28 0.08 31.50 -12.08
N ILE A 29 0.91 32.51 -11.83
CA ILE A 29 0.82 33.80 -12.56
C ILE A 29 1.01 33.57 -14.09
N ARG A 30 1.87 32.65 -14.48
CA ARG A 30 2.09 32.29 -15.90
C ARG A 30 0.96 31.42 -16.47
N CYS A 31 0.36 30.55 -15.66
CA CYS A 31 -0.72 29.65 -16.11
C CYS A 31 -2.05 30.38 -16.27
N ARG A 32 -2.35 31.34 -15.40
CA ARG A 32 -3.63 32.05 -15.35
C ARG A 32 -4.17 32.53 -16.73
N PRO A 33 -3.40 33.24 -17.56
CA PRO A 33 -3.91 33.74 -18.85
C PRO A 33 -4.10 32.64 -19.91
N LEU A 34 -3.67 31.41 -19.62
CA LEU A 34 -3.62 30.29 -20.56
C LEU A 34 -4.62 29.16 -20.26
N LEU A 35 -5.51 29.31 -19.27
CA LEU A 35 -6.43 28.24 -18.83
C LEU A 35 -7.30 27.66 -19.95
N GLY A 36 -7.60 28.43 -21.01
CA GLY A 36 -8.34 27.99 -22.19
C GLY A 36 -7.46 27.39 -23.30
N ASP A 37 -6.12 27.37 -23.17
CA ASP A 37 -5.19 26.90 -24.19
C ASP A 37 -4.26 25.82 -23.61
N ARG A 38 -4.67 24.57 -23.81
CA ARG A 38 -3.94 23.38 -23.33
C ARG A 38 -2.49 23.34 -23.80
N GLU A 39 -2.24 23.62 -25.08
CA GLU A 39 -0.91 23.50 -25.67
C GLU A 39 0.07 24.50 -25.05
N SER A 40 -0.38 25.74 -24.89
CA SER A 40 0.39 26.79 -24.23
C SER A 40 0.59 26.51 -22.73
N LEU A 41 -0.42 25.98 -22.02
CA LEU A 41 -0.26 25.53 -20.63
C LEU A 41 0.80 24.44 -20.52
N GLU A 42 0.69 23.37 -21.31
CA GLU A 42 1.64 22.26 -21.26
C GLU A 42 3.07 22.69 -21.59
N ARG A 43 3.25 23.68 -22.49
CA ARG A 43 4.55 24.27 -22.77
C ARG A 43 5.12 24.99 -21.55
N VAL A 44 4.32 25.83 -20.87
CA VAL A 44 4.72 26.53 -19.66
C VAL A 44 5.08 25.53 -18.55
N LEU A 45 4.30 24.45 -18.39
CA LEU A 45 4.58 23.42 -17.40
C LEU A 45 5.89 22.66 -17.70
N ARG A 46 6.16 22.33 -18.97
CA ARG A 46 7.44 21.69 -19.38
C ARG A 46 8.65 22.55 -19.10
N GLU A 47 8.54 23.86 -19.29
CA GLU A 47 9.63 24.79 -18.92
C GLU A 47 9.81 24.87 -17.39
N ALA A 48 8.70 24.93 -16.66
CA ALA A 48 8.71 25.12 -15.22
C ALA A 48 9.21 23.90 -14.44
N ILE A 49 8.92 22.68 -14.88
CA ILE A 49 9.26 21.47 -14.14
C ILE A 49 10.77 21.28 -13.94
N VAL A 50 11.57 21.83 -14.85
CA VAL A 50 13.03 21.77 -14.76
C VAL A 50 13.55 22.57 -13.55
N SER A 51 12.88 23.68 -13.24
CA SER A 51 13.24 24.59 -12.14
C SER A 51 12.52 24.29 -10.82
N LEU A 52 11.45 23.46 -10.86
CA LEU A 52 10.74 23.05 -9.64
C LEU A 52 11.51 21.91 -8.96
N PRO A 53 12.08 22.14 -7.77
CA PRO A 53 12.79 21.07 -7.06
C PRO A 53 11.82 19.95 -6.68
N PHE A 54 12.27 18.73 -6.71
CA PHE A 54 11.58 17.53 -6.23
C PHE A 54 10.25 17.19 -6.92
N CYS A 55 9.79 18.00 -7.91
CA CYS A 55 8.55 17.81 -8.62
C CYS A 55 8.61 16.55 -9.49
N LYS A 56 7.63 15.67 -9.32
CA LYS A 56 7.46 14.44 -10.11
C LYS A 56 6.50 14.65 -11.27
N TYR A 57 5.33 15.19 -10.98
CA TYR A 57 4.31 15.52 -11.96
C TYR A 57 3.75 16.91 -11.71
N LEU A 58 3.52 17.62 -12.81
CA LEU A 58 2.93 18.95 -12.84
C LEU A 58 1.73 18.93 -13.78
N TYR A 59 0.59 19.44 -13.34
CA TYR A 59 -0.64 19.47 -14.10
C TYR A 59 -1.54 20.62 -13.64
N VAL A 60 -2.54 20.97 -14.48
CA VAL A 60 -3.54 21.98 -14.16
C VAL A 60 -4.93 21.35 -14.21
N LEU A 61 -5.77 21.73 -13.26
CA LEU A 61 -7.18 21.40 -13.19
C LEU A 61 -8.02 22.64 -13.44
N ASP A 62 -9.24 22.46 -13.95
CA ASP A 62 -10.26 23.51 -13.97
C ASP A 62 -10.85 23.76 -12.57
N ALA A 63 -11.84 24.66 -12.47
CA ALA A 63 -12.50 24.99 -11.21
C ALA A 63 -13.31 23.82 -10.62
N GLU A 64 -13.75 22.89 -11.43
CA GLU A 64 -14.50 21.69 -11.05
C GLU A 64 -13.58 20.52 -10.65
N GLY A 65 -12.25 20.66 -10.82
CA GLY A 65 -11.27 19.65 -10.48
C GLY A 65 -10.97 18.65 -11.60
N HIS A 66 -11.39 18.90 -12.84
CA HIS A 66 -11.01 18.07 -13.99
C HIS A 66 -9.65 18.50 -14.55
N GLN A 67 -8.84 17.53 -14.89
CA GLN A 67 -7.50 17.79 -15.40
C GLN A 67 -7.51 18.29 -16.84
N ILE A 68 -7.11 19.54 -17.05
CA ILE A 68 -7.09 20.21 -18.36
C ILE A 68 -5.73 20.15 -19.10
N THR A 69 -4.74 19.49 -18.50
CA THR A 69 -3.43 19.23 -19.11
C THR A 69 -3.06 17.75 -18.94
N SER A 70 -2.05 17.31 -19.69
CA SER A 70 -1.36 16.05 -19.40
C SER A 70 -0.59 16.15 -18.08
N ASN A 71 -0.21 15.01 -17.49
CA ASN A 71 0.84 15.02 -16.48
C ASN A 71 2.20 15.30 -17.15
N ILE A 72 2.83 16.37 -16.74
CA ILE A 72 4.17 16.75 -17.18
C ILE A 72 5.18 16.25 -16.17
N SER A 73 6.20 15.53 -16.62
CA SER A 73 7.33 15.06 -15.80
C SER A 73 8.65 15.45 -16.49
N ARG A 74 9.76 15.35 -15.75
CA ARG A 74 11.10 15.55 -16.31
C ARG A 74 11.45 14.54 -17.41
N ASN A 75 10.79 13.37 -17.38
CA ASN A 75 11.05 12.26 -18.30
C ASN A 75 10.04 12.21 -19.47
N GLY A 76 9.12 13.18 -19.58
CA GLY A 76 8.13 13.23 -20.64
C GLY A 76 6.72 13.58 -20.17
N THR A 77 5.79 13.49 -21.08
CA THR A 77 4.37 13.84 -20.93
C THR A 77 3.50 12.58 -20.90
N GLN A 78 2.53 12.52 -19.97
CA GLN A 78 1.55 11.43 -19.86
C GLN A 78 0.17 11.96 -20.26
N PRO A 79 -0.23 11.79 -21.53
CA PRO A 79 -1.48 12.37 -22.06
C PRO A 79 -2.73 11.63 -21.61
N ASP A 80 -2.63 10.40 -21.18
CA ASP A 80 -3.72 9.55 -20.64
C ASP A 80 -4.37 10.10 -19.37
N GLN A 81 -3.75 11.09 -18.74
CA GLN A 81 -4.28 11.75 -17.54
C GLN A 81 -5.17 12.97 -17.84
N TYR A 82 -5.21 13.44 -19.10
CA TYR A 82 -6.08 14.52 -19.52
C TYR A 82 -7.57 14.15 -19.36
N GLY A 83 -8.39 15.11 -18.94
CA GLY A 83 -9.83 14.92 -18.73
C GLY A 83 -10.19 14.14 -17.45
N ARG A 84 -9.21 13.74 -16.65
CA ARG A 84 -9.46 12.96 -15.44
C ARG A 84 -10.05 13.82 -14.34
N ASP A 85 -11.14 13.35 -13.74
CA ASP A 85 -11.72 13.94 -12.54
C ASP A 85 -10.80 13.65 -11.33
N ARG A 86 -10.36 14.71 -10.69
CA ARG A 86 -9.53 14.69 -9.47
C ARG A 86 -10.19 15.36 -8.26
N SER A 87 -11.44 15.85 -8.39
CA SER A 87 -12.18 16.55 -7.32
C SER A 87 -12.29 15.73 -6.03
N GLY A 88 -12.50 14.42 -6.15
CA GLY A 88 -12.58 13.49 -5.02
C GLY A 88 -11.23 12.99 -4.47
N ARG A 89 -10.11 13.62 -4.81
CA ARG A 89 -8.79 13.21 -4.29
C ARG A 89 -8.50 13.83 -2.94
N PRO A 90 -7.75 13.12 -2.05
CA PRO A 90 -7.44 13.62 -0.71
C PRO A 90 -6.82 15.02 -0.69
N TYR A 91 -6.00 15.34 -1.67
CA TYR A 91 -5.32 16.64 -1.78
C TYR A 91 -6.21 17.79 -2.26
N MET A 92 -7.46 17.52 -2.68
CA MET A 92 -8.44 18.56 -3.03
C MET A 92 -9.33 18.95 -1.84
N GLN A 93 -9.29 18.22 -0.72
CA GLN A 93 -10.12 18.50 0.44
C GLN A 93 -9.64 19.79 1.14
N GLY A 94 -10.54 20.74 1.35
CA GLY A 94 -10.26 22.00 2.06
C GLY A 94 -9.30 22.96 1.36
N VAL A 95 -8.98 22.73 0.08
CA VAL A 95 -8.07 23.61 -0.68
C VAL A 95 -8.69 24.99 -0.89
N ASP A 96 -9.99 25.06 -1.11
CA ASP A 96 -10.71 26.31 -1.41
C ASP A 96 -10.74 27.27 -0.20
N ASP A 97 -10.64 26.72 1.01
CA ASP A 97 -10.61 27.48 2.28
C ASP A 97 -9.18 27.93 2.65
N SER A 98 -8.19 27.67 1.82
CA SER A 98 -6.80 28.01 2.10
C SER A 98 -6.57 29.54 2.03
N GLU A 99 -6.30 30.15 3.18
CA GLU A 99 -5.99 31.59 3.28
C GLU A 99 -4.79 32.03 2.44
N LEU A 100 -3.92 31.09 2.07
CA LEU A 100 -2.66 31.34 1.39
C LEU A 100 -2.67 30.95 -0.08
N ASP A 101 -3.84 30.56 -0.62
CA ASP A 101 -3.98 30.00 -1.98
C ASP A 101 -3.08 28.78 -2.24
N PHE A 102 -2.51 28.18 -1.21
CA PHE A 102 -1.60 27.04 -1.27
C PHE A 102 -1.95 26.04 -0.18
N SER A 103 -2.08 24.79 -0.55
CA SER A 103 -2.27 23.67 0.36
C SER A 103 -1.25 22.57 0.05
N LEU A 104 -0.64 22.00 1.08
CA LEU A 104 0.13 20.76 1.00
C LEU A 104 -0.67 19.66 1.66
N SER A 105 -1.07 18.66 0.88
CA SER A 105 -1.86 17.54 1.38
C SER A 105 -1.15 16.79 2.51
N ASP A 106 -1.90 16.04 3.30
CA ASP A 106 -1.32 14.94 4.06
C ASP A 106 -0.69 13.93 3.10
N ALA A 107 0.28 13.14 3.59
CA ALA A 107 0.82 12.06 2.79
C ALA A 107 -0.28 11.01 2.54
N TYR A 108 -0.28 10.45 1.36
CA TYR A 108 -1.23 9.41 0.98
C TYR A 108 -0.52 8.33 0.14
N ILE A 109 -1.08 7.13 0.14
CA ILE A 109 -0.59 6.06 -0.72
C ILE A 109 -1.12 6.25 -2.14
N SER A 110 -0.23 6.49 -3.10
CA SER A 110 -0.59 6.70 -4.50
C SER A 110 -1.20 5.44 -5.12
N ARG A 111 -2.32 5.59 -5.87
CA ARG A 111 -3.02 4.44 -6.50
C ARG A 111 -2.17 3.68 -7.51
N ASN A 112 -1.35 4.39 -8.28
CA ASN A 112 -0.60 3.78 -9.39
C ASN A 112 0.65 3.00 -8.96
N LYS A 113 1.33 3.42 -7.90
CA LYS A 113 2.61 2.84 -7.44
C LYS A 113 2.59 2.37 -5.99
N ARG A 114 1.46 2.53 -5.28
CA ARG A 114 1.32 2.22 -3.85
C ARG A 114 2.49 2.74 -3.02
N ARG A 115 2.81 4.03 -3.17
CA ARG A 115 3.91 4.70 -2.48
C ARG A 115 3.42 5.94 -1.77
N PRO A 116 4.00 6.27 -0.60
CA PRO A 116 3.75 7.52 0.09
C PRO A 116 4.09 8.71 -0.82
N SER A 117 3.14 9.58 -1.00
CA SER A 117 3.21 10.73 -1.90
C SER A 117 2.55 11.94 -1.25
N LEU A 118 3.01 13.13 -1.61
CA LEU A 118 2.41 14.41 -1.25
C LEU A 118 2.00 15.14 -2.52
N THR A 119 0.93 15.91 -2.45
CA THR A 119 0.55 16.83 -3.52
C THR A 119 0.41 18.23 -2.96
N ALA A 120 1.13 19.18 -3.54
CA ALA A 120 0.87 20.60 -3.32
C ALA A 120 -0.16 21.06 -4.35
N VAL A 121 -1.16 21.79 -3.87
CA VAL A 121 -2.19 22.42 -4.71
C VAL A 121 -2.10 23.93 -4.51
N GLN A 122 -1.91 24.66 -5.61
CA GLN A 122 -1.91 26.10 -5.64
C GLN A 122 -3.13 26.59 -6.41
N LEU A 123 -3.98 27.44 -5.80
CA LEU A 123 -5.15 28.00 -6.44
C LEU A 123 -4.75 28.96 -7.57
N ILE A 124 -5.47 28.88 -8.66
CA ILE A 124 -5.40 29.83 -9.77
C ILE A 124 -6.67 30.70 -9.70
N ARG A 125 -6.51 31.97 -9.27
CA ARG A 125 -7.64 32.88 -9.16
C ARG A 125 -7.75 33.80 -10.38
N THR A 126 -8.96 34.18 -10.72
CA THR A 126 -9.26 35.25 -11.69
C THR A 126 -8.76 36.60 -11.15
N ARG A 127 -8.88 37.65 -11.96
CA ARG A 127 -8.59 39.03 -11.51
C ARG A 127 -9.57 39.51 -10.42
N ASP A 128 -10.76 38.97 -10.42
CA ASP A 128 -11.84 39.30 -9.49
C ASP A 128 -11.77 38.45 -8.22
N GLY A 129 -10.77 37.57 -8.09
CA GLY A 129 -10.48 36.75 -6.91
C GLY A 129 -11.18 35.40 -6.86
N GLU A 130 -12.00 35.06 -7.86
CA GLU A 130 -12.68 33.76 -7.93
C GLU A 130 -11.71 32.63 -8.35
N ILE A 131 -12.00 31.40 -7.95
CA ILE A 131 -11.21 30.23 -8.29
C ILE A 131 -11.45 29.91 -9.78
N ALA A 132 -10.40 29.99 -10.59
CA ALA A 132 -10.41 29.65 -12.00
C ALA A 132 -9.84 28.24 -12.29
N GLY A 133 -9.19 27.64 -11.30
CA GLY A 133 -8.58 26.31 -11.41
C GLY A 133 -7.50 26.09 -10.37
N TYR A 134 -6.77 24.98 -10.54
CA TYR A 134 -5.76 24.55 -9.59
C TYR A 134 -4.49 24.07 -10.33
N LEU A 135 -3.35 24.43 -9.79
CA LEU A 135 -2.06 23.88 -10.19
C LEU A 135 -1.73 22.74 -9.22
N GLY A 136 -1.69 21.52 -9.71
CA GLY A 136 -1.29 20.34 -8.93
C GLY A 136 0.16 20.00 -9.15
N VAL A 137 0.90 19.77 -8.06
CA VAL A 137 2.32 19.42 -8.05
C VAL A 137 2.51 18.19 -7.18
N ASP A 138 2.76 17.05 -7.81
CA ASP A 138 2.95 15.78 -7.12
C ASP A 138 4.42 15.59 -6.75
N TYR A 139 4.65 15.17 -5.53
CA TYR A 139 5.95 14.86 -4.97
C TYR A 139 6.03 13.41 -4.53
N ASP A 140 7.17 12.78 -4.78
CA ASP A 140 7.53 11.51 -4.16
C ASP A 140 8.27 11.84 -2.85
N LEU A 141 7.79 11.32 -1.72
CA LEU A 141 8.40 11.58 -0.40
C LEU A 141 9.89 11.28 -0.37
N ARG A 142 10.34 10.32 -1.18
CA ARG A 142 11.75 9.94 -1.28
C ARG A 142 12.65 11.02 -1.87
N GLU A 143 12.09 11.95 -2.65
CA GLU A 143 12.82 12.98 -3.37
C GLU A 143 12.81 14.34 -2.65
N LEU A 144 12.04 14.43 -1.54
CA LEU A 144 11.92 15.66 -0.77
C LEU A 144 13.17 15.93 0.08
N PRO A 145 13.49 17.22 0.36
CA PRO A 145 14.62 17.56 1.22
C PRO A 145 14.39 17.07 2.64
N HIS A 146 15.41 16.51 3.27
CA HIS A 146 15.40 16.14 4.68
C HIS A 146 16.31 17.03 5.50
N VAL A 147 15.89 17.36 6.71
CA VAL A 147 16.74 17.97 7.72
C VAL A 147 17.63 16.88 8.33
N GLU A 148 18.95 17.05 8.19
CA GLU A 148 19.95 16.02 8.49
C GLU A 148 20.14 15.66 9.97
N ARG A 149 19.39 16.19 10.92
CA ARG A 149 19.61 15.91 12.34
C ARG A 149 18.35 15.61 13.12
N LEU A 150 18.09 14.33 13.25
CA LEU A 150 17.26 13.81 14.30
C LEU A 150 18.17 13.48 15.50
N HIS A 151 18.27 14.37 16.47
CA HIS A 151 18.79 14.01 17.79
C HIS A 151 17.67 13.25 18.53
N GLU A 152 17.79 11.95 18.51
CA GLU A 152 16.93 11.10 19.32
C GLU A 152 17.44 11.08 20.75
N ALA A 153 16.57 11.49 21.67
CA ALA A 153 16.79 11.19 23.07
C ALA A 153 16.79 9.66 23.26
N GLU A 154 17.81 9.10 23.88
CA GLU A 154 17.87 7.69 24.24
C GLU A 154 16.69 7.33 25.14
N LYS A 155 15.64 6.76 24.56
CA LYS A 155 14.57 6.12 25.33
C LYS A 155 15.05 4.74 25.72
N ARG A 156 15.35 4.54 26.99
CA ARG A 156 15.58 3.21 27.58
C ARG A 156 14.27 2.42 27.54
N TRP A 157 14.21 1.46 26.65
CA TRP A 157 13.12 0.52 26.59
C TRP A 157 13.35 -0.62 27.57
N THR A 158 12.36 -0.87 28.42
CA THR A 158 12.26 -2.14 29.15
C THR A 158 11.43 -3.09 28.31
N GLN A 159 12.02 -4.21 27.90
CA GLN A 159 11.29 -5.27 27.19
C GLN A 159 10.24 -5.83 28.15
N ALA A 160 8.96 -5.56 27.87
CA ALA A 160 7.87 -6.26 28.50
C ALA A 160 7.94 -7.73 28.02
N LYS A 161 8.27 -8.67 28.93
CA LYS A 161 8.15 -10.10 28.63
C LYS A 161 6.69 -10.36 28.27
N GLY A 162 6.45 -11.03 27.15
CA GLY A 162 5.11 -11.43 26.74
C GLY A 162 4.39 -12.13 27.90
N ASP A 163 3.11 -11.80 28.05
CA ASP A 163 2.27 -12.32 29.12
C ASP A 163 2.27 -13.86 29.11
N PRO A 164 2.72 -14.50 30.21
CA PRO A 164 2.73 -15.97 30.32
C PRO A 164 1.34 -16.59 30.26
N SER A 165 0.27 -15.82 30.54
CA SER A 165 -1.12 -16.28 30.47
C SER A 165 -1.57 -16.64 29.05
N ILE A 166 -0.91 -16.11 28.02
CA ILE A 166 -1.17 -16.45 26.62
C ILE A 166 -0.76 -17.89 26.30
N ARG A 167 0.12 -18.51 27.08
CA ARG A 167 0.62 -19.87 26.82
C ARG A 167 -0.33 -20.98 27.23
N SER A 168 -1.32 -20.73 28.07
CA SER A 168 -2.21 -21.77 28.61
C SER A 168 -3.42 -22.11 27.74
N ASN A 169 -3.75 -21.32 26.69
CA ASN A 169 -4.93 -21.50 25.83
C ASN A 169 -4.56 -21.74 24.36
N VAL A 170 -3.49 -22.46 24.09
CA VAL A 170 -2.88 -22.59 22.75
C VAL A 170 -3.73 -23.46 21.77
N PHE A 171 -4.74 -24.19 22.22
CA PHE A 171 -5.32 -25.26 21.42
C PHE A 171 -6.64 -24.98 20.68
N ASN A 172 -7.22 -23.77 20.78
CA ASN A 172 -8.46 -23.46 20.02
C ASN A 172 -8.69 -21.94 19.85
N GLN A 173 -7.69 -21.17 19.47
CA GLN A 173 -7.90 -19.74 19.20
C GLN A 173 -8.13 -19.53 17.71
N SER A 174 -9.38 -19.23 17.34
CA SER A 174 -9.68 -18.67 16.03
C SER A 174 -9.00 -17.29 15.87
N ARG A 175 -8.61 -16.98 14.64
CA ARG A 175 -8.05 -15.67 14.29
C ARG A 175 -9.06 -14.56 14.61
N VAL A 176 -8.66 -13.66 15.47
CA VAL A 176 -9.41 -12.42 15.70
C VAL A 176 -8.89 -11.38 14.73
N GLU A 177 -9.79 -10.71 14.04
CA GLU A 177 -9.46 -9.61 13.16
C GLU A 177 -8.84 -8.47 13.98
N SER A 178 -7.67 -8.01 13.56
CA SER A 178 -6.96 -6.92 14.21
C SER A 178 -7.13 -5.62 13.42
N LEU A 179 -6.82 -4.47 14.03
CA LEU A 179 -6.87 -3.19 13.32
C LEU A 179 -5.95 -3.18 12.08
N VAL A 180 -4.79 -3.84 12.15
CA VAL A 180 -3.88 -3.98 11.00
C VAL A 180 -4.52 -4.78 9.87
N ASP A 181 -5.34 -5.77 10.16
CA ASP A 181 -5.95 -6.62 9.15
C ASP A 181 -6.86 -5.83 8.19
N SER A 182 -7.53 -4.78 8.68
CA SER A 182 -8.44 -3.94 7.87
C SER A 182 -7.73 -3.02 6.87
N CYS A 183 -6.45 -2.73 7.06
CA CYS A 183 -5.65 -1.83 6.20
C CYS A 183 -4.23 -2.38 5.94
N VAL A 184 -4.11 -3.71 5.90
CA VAL A 184 -2.81 -4.41 5.81
C VAL A 184 -2.01 -4.04 4.57
N ASP A 185 -2.68 -3.78 3.45
CA ASP A 185 -2.02 -3.43 2.18
C ASP A 185 -1.34 -2.06 2.25
N GLU A 186 -1.98 -1.10 2.90
CA GLU A 186 -1.45 0.25 3.13
C GLU A 186 -0.25 0.19 4.09
N ILE A 187 -0.37 -0.58 5.17
CA ILE A 187 0.69 -0.77 6.15
C ILE A 187 1.90 -1.47 5.52
N ILE A 188 1.69 -2.49 4.71
CA ILE A 188 2.76 -3.16 3.97
C ILE A 188 3.44 -2.18 3.01
N ALA A 189 2.67 -1.36 2.28
CA ALA A 189 3.24 -0.36 1.37
C ALA A 189 4.13 0.63 2.13
N LEU A 190 3.71 1.06 3.32
CA LEU A 190 4.49 1.92 4.20
C LEU A 190 5.79 1.25 4.66
N LEU A 191 5.72 0.02 5.16
CA LEU A 191 6.90 -0.72 5.62
C LEU A 191 7.88 -0.98 4.47
N VAL A 192 7.39 -1.34 3.29
CA VAL A 192 8.22 -1.50 2.08
C VAL A 192 8.93 -0.19 1.73
N GLU A 193 8.25 0.96 1.83
CA GLU A 193 8.87 2.27 1.59
C GLU A 193 9.95 2.57 2.63
N LEU A 194 9.67 2.40 3.92
CA LEU A 194 10.63 2.63 5.00
C LEU A 194 11.87 1.75 4.83
N MET A 195 11.70 0.49 4.44
CA MET A 195 12.81 -0.45 4.23
C MET A 195 13.59 -0.18 2.94
N SER A 196 12.90 0.26 1.89
CA SER A 196 13.53 0.48 0.58
C SER A 196 14.30 1.79 0.49
N CYS A 197 13.86 2.84 1.20
CA CYS A 197 14.28 4.22 0.94
C CYS A 197 14.62 5.05 2.19
N HIS A 198 14.34 4.55 3.40
CA HIS A 198 14.48 5.32 4.64
C HIS A 198 15.37 4.62 5.69
N GLY A 199 16.23 3.71 5.26
CA GLY A 199 17.25 3.11 6.09
C GLY A 199 16.74 2.13 7.16
N VAL A 200 15.49 1.68 7.10
CA VAL A 200 15.01 0.59 7.92
C VAL A 200 15.53 -0.73 7.35
N PHE A 201 16.44 -1.39 8.07
CA PHE A 201 17.03 -2.65 7.61
C PHE A 201 16.34 -3.89 8.19
N HIS A 202 15.59 -3.75 9.28
CA HIS A 202 14.81 -4.83 9.87
C HIS A 202 13.44 -4.31 10.24
N GLY A 203 12.39 -4.92 9.68
CA GLY A 203 11.00 -4.61 9.95
C GLY A 203 10.24 -5.85 10.40
N LYS A 204 9.52 -5.76 11.53
CA LYS A 204 8.66 -6.81 12.06
C LYS A 204 7.24 -6.30 12.22
N LEU A 205 6.31 -6.89 11.47
CA LEU A 205 4.89 -6.60 11.56
C LEU A 205 4.24 -7.57 12.56
N HIS A 206 3.61 -7.03 13.57
CA HIS A 206 2.84 -7.77 14.58
C HIS A 206 1.35 -7.63 14.25
N PHE A 207 0.82 -8.51 13.42
CA PHE A 207 -0.57 -8.49 12.99
C PHE A 207 -1.52 -8.48 14.19
N SER A 208 -1.39 -9.47 15.09
CA SER A 208 -2.33 -9.64 16.22
C SER A 208 -2.32 -8.52 17.26
N SER A 209 -1.26 -7.71 17.33
CA SER A 209 -1.16 -6.58 18.27
C SER A 209 -1.14 -5.22 17.58
N SER A 210 -1.41 -5.18 16.29
CA SER A 210 -1.57 -3.97 15.48
C SER A 210 -0.44 -2.96 15.63
N ARG A 211 0.81 -3.42 15.50
CA ARG A 211 2.01 -2.58 15.59
C ARG A 211 3.14 -3.14 14.73
N ALA A 212 4.14 -2.32 14.44
CA ALA A 212 5.40 -2.79 13.88
C ALA A 212 6.57 -2.44 14.79
N THR A 213 7.62 -3.26 14.70
CA THR A 213 8.93 -2.96 15.31
C THR A 213 9.93 -2.81 14.18
N ILE A 214 10.66 -1.69 14.17
CA ILE A 214 11.65 -1.41 13.15
C ILE A 214 13.02 -1.12 13.76
N TRP A 215 14.08 -1.40 12.98
CA TRP A 215 15.46 -1.02 13.27
C TRP A 215 16.03 -0.24 12.09
N THR A 216 16.72 0.83 12.38
CA THR A 216 17.30 1.71 11.36
C THR A 216 18.81 1.56 11.29
N MET A 217 19.40 1.83 10.14
CA MET A 217 20.85 1.82 9.93
C MET A 217 21.56 2.86 10.81
N ASP A 218 20.89 3.98 11.09
CA ASP A 218 21.46 5.05 11.90
C ASP A 218 21.58 4.67 13.39
N ASN A 219 20.71 3.75 13.87
CA ASN A 219 20.76 3.24 15.23
C ASN A 219 20.40 1.74 15.25
N PRO A 220 21.32 0.85 14.84
CA PRO A 220 21.03 -0.57 14.67
C PRO A 220 20.86 -1.33 16.01
N TYR A 221 21.23 -0.73 17.13
CA TYR A 221 21.13 -1.33 18.47
C TYR A 221 19.82 -1.01 19.20
N SER A 222 19.06 -0.06 18.68
CA SER A 222 17.77 0.34 19.24
C SER A 222 16.64 0.06 18.24
N TYR A 223 15.53 -0.45 18.75
CA TYR A 223 14.32 -0.60 17.95
C TYR A 223 13.31 0.50 18.27
N ARG A 224 12.39 0.71 17.34
CA ARG A 224 11.24 1.58 17.52
C ARG A 224 9.97 0.79 17.31
N ILE A 225 8.96 1.12 18.08
CA ILE A 225 7.62 0.58 17.91
C ILE A 225 6.79 1.64 17.20
N LEU A 226 6.24 1.28 16.06
CA LEU A 226 5.18 2.02 15.38
C LEU A 226 3.86 1.42 15.81
N ASP A 227 3.03 2.23 16.47
CA ASP A 227 1.65 1.86 16.80
C ASP A 227 0.76 1.88 15.55
N PHE A 228 -0.50 1.50 15.71
CA PHE A 228 -1.45 1.46 14.60
C PHE A 228 -1.63 2.84 13.94
N GLU A 229 -1.72 3.91 14.73
CA GLU A 229 -1.86 5.27 14.22
C GLU A 229 -0.67 5.68 13.34
N SER A 230 0.56 5.37 13.79
CA SER A 230 1.77 5.61 13.00
C SER A 230 1.83 4.77 11.72
N LEU A 231 1.30 3.54 11.75
CA LEU A 231 1.31 2.64 10.59
C LEU A 231 0.26 3.01 9.53
N THR A 232 -0.78 3.74 9.92
CA THR A 232 -1.83 4.21 9.00
C THR A 232 -1.61 5.64 8.51
N ASP A 233 -0.60 6.32 9.05
CA ASP A 233 -0.24 7.68 8.66
C ASP A 233 1.01 7.68 7.76
N PRO A 234 0.87 7.87 6.44
CA PRO A 234 2.00 7.93 5.52
C PRO A 234 2.98 9.07 5.80
N ASP A 235 2.59 10.10 6.55
CA ASP A 235 3.46 11.19 6.98
C ASP A 235 4.61 10.70 7.88
N ILE A 236 4.51 9.51 8.47
CA ILE A 236 5.59 8.87 9.23
C ILE A 236 6.89 8.79 8.43
N CYS A 237 6.82 8.67 7.09
CA CYS A 237 7.99 8.66 6.21
C CYS A 237 8.78 9.97 6.28
N LEU A 238 8.16 11.08 6.70
CA LEU A 238 8.86 12.36 6.90
C LEU A 238 9.73 12.37 8.16
N ALA A 239 9.47 11.47 9.11
CA ALA A 239 10.28 11.33 10.32
C ALA A 239 11.58 10.54 10.07
N TYR A 240 11.68 9.84 8.94
CA TYR A 240 12.85 9.04 8.58
C TYR A 240 13.54 9.64 7.35
N PRO A 241 14.83 10.04 7.46
CA PRO A 241 15.57 10.59 6.33
C PRO A 241 15.69 9.56 5.22
N ARG A 242 15.67 10.05 3.98
CA ARG A 242 15.98 9.20 2.84
C ARG A 242 17.40 8.66 2.95
N ARG A 243 17.54 7.36 2.72
CA ARG A 243 18.81 6.65 2.69
C ARG A 243 18.91 5.84 1.41
N GLU A 244 20.11 5.73 0.89
CA GLU A 244 20.38 4.75 -0.15
C GLU A 244 20.16 3.35 0.40
N TYR A 245 19.78 2.43 -0.47
CA TYR A 245 19.60 1.04 -0.06
C TYR A 245 20.94 0.50 0.43
N PRO A 246 21.01 -0.20 1.58
CA PRO A 246 22.27 -0.59 2.18
C PRO A 246 23.09 -1.52 1.28
N ASP A 247 24.35 -1.21 1.01
CA ASP A 247 25.26 -2.08 0.23
C ASP A 247 25.45 -3.46 0.87
N MET A 248 25.33 -3.53 2.21
CA MET A 248 25.42 -4.79 2.95
C MET A 248 24.15 -5.62 2.92
N ALA A 249 23.06 -5.13 2.32
CA ALA A 249 21.82 -5.89 2.24
C ALA A 249 21.97 -7.06 1.26
N VAL A 250 21.72 -8.28 1.77
CA VAL A 250 21.70 -9.49 0.95
C VAL A 250 20.35 -9.68 0.25
N VAL A 251 19.30 -9.02 0.73
CA VAL A 251 17.96 -9.05 0.11
C VAL A 251 17.89 -7.98 -0.97
N PRO A 252 17.63 -8.31 -2.24
CA PRO A 252 17.41 -7.30 -3.27
C PRO A 252 16.17 -6.47 -2.97
N VAL A 253 16.21 -5.15 -3.22
CA VAL A 253 15.08 -4.23 -2.94
C VAL A 253 13.77 -4.70 -3.59
N ALA A 254 13.83 -5.29 -4.79
CA ALA A 254 12.66 -5.81 -5.49
C ALA A 254 11.99 -7.01 -4.81
N LYS A 255 12.65 -7.64 -3.84
CA LYS A 255 12.13 -8.81 -3.11
C LYS A 255 11.41 -8.44 -1.81
N ILE A 256 11.53 -7.21 -1.32
CA ILE A 256 10.89 -6.76 -0.08
C ILE A 256 9.36 -6.88 -0.17
N ALA A 257 8.75 -6.28 -1.19
CA ALA A 257 7.30 -6.31 -1.38
C ALA A 257 6.74 -7.74 -1.57
N PRO A 258 7.34 -8.62 -2.41
CA PRO A 258 6.93 -10.03 -2.50
C PRO A 258 6.97 -10.78 -1.17
N ILE A 259 7.99 -10.56 -0.33
CA ILE A 259 8.08 -11.20 0.98
C ILE A 259 6.92 -10.77 1.87
N PHE A 260 6.64 -9.48 1.98
CA PHE A 260 5.51 -8.98 2.77
C PHE A 260 4.15 -9.42 2.22
N ALA A 261 4.02 -9.58 0.90
CA ALA A 261 2.82 -10.15 0.29
C ALA A 261 2.55 -11.59 0.77
N ILE A 262 3.58 -12.45 0.81
CA ILE A 262 3.45 -13.81 1.35
C ILE A 262 3.14 -13.77 2.86
N LEU A 263 3.77 -12.87 3.64
CA LEU A 263 3.43 -12.72 5.07
C LEU A 263 1.94 -12.35 5.27
N ARG A 264 1.39 -11.51 4.40
CA ARG A 264 -0.03 -11.19 4.36
C ARG A 264 -0.88 -12.42 4.05
N GLU A 265 -0.54 -13.16 3.02
CA GLU A 265 -1.26 -14.39 2.66
C GLU A 265 -1.26 -15.39 3.82
N LEU A 266 -0.13 -15.60 4.49
CA LEU A 266 -0.01 -16.45 5.67
C LEU A 266 -0.84 -15.95 6.86
N ARG A 267 -1.13 -14.66 6.94
CA ARG A 267 -2.04 -14.09 7.96
C ARG A 267 -3.50 -14.50 7.73
N PHE A 268 -3.92 -14.57 6.47
CA PHE A 268 -5.34 -14.75 6.11
C PHE A 268 -5.70 -16.15 5.60
N SER A 269 -4.74 -17.05 5.46
CA SER A 269 -4.94 -18.36 4.84
C SER A 269 -5.72 -19.36 5.68
N ASP A 270 -5.72 -19.22 7.01
CA ASP A 270 -6.46 -20.13 7.90
C ASP A 270 -6.92 -19.39 9.16
N GLU A 271 -8.02 -19.83 9.75
CA GLU A 271 -8.59 -19.24 10.96
C GLU A 271 -7.91 -19.72 12.25
N THR A 272 -7.33 -20.90 12.22
CA THR A 272 -6.69 -21.54 13.38
C THR A 272 -5.18 -21.53 13.33
N ILE A 273 -4.62 -21.73 12.13
CA ILE A 273 -3.17 -21.68 11.87
C ILE A 273 -2.89 -20.43 11.05
N TYR A 274 -2.60 -19.34 11.69
CA TYR A 274 -2.36 -18.03 11.07
C TYR A 274 -1.09 -17.36 11.59
N LEU A 275 -0.54 -16.47 10.79
CA LEU A 275 0.64 -15.69 11.17
C LEU A 275 0.25 -14.60 12.17
N ARG A 276 0.86 -14.62 13.36
CA ARG A 276 0.73 -13.56 14.38
C ARG A 276 1.68 -12.41 14.13
N ALA A 277 2.89 -12.72 13.69
CA ALA A 277 3.89 -11.73 13.34
C ALA A 277 4.85 -12.29 12.31
N GLY A 278 5.33 -11.43 11.42
CA GLY A 278 6.37 -11.73 10.45
C GLY A 278 7.42 -10.62 10.40
N SER A 279 8.66 -10.96 10.08
CA SER A 279 9.72 -9.95 9.93
C SER A 279 10.65 -10.28 8.78
N LEU A 280 11.31 -9.24 8.28
CA LEU A 280 12.38 -9.32 7.30
C LEU A 280 13.58 -8.53 7.80
N ASN A 281 14.77 -9.14 7.75
CA ASN A 281 16.04 -8.46 7.97
C ASN A 281 16.82 -8.43 6.65
N LEU A 282 17.10 -7.23 6.15
CA LEU A 282 17.75 -7.02 4.85
C LEU A 282 19.22 -7.45 4.86
N CYS A 283 19.91 -7.25 6.01
CA CYS A 283 21.37 -7.45 6.08
C CYS A 283 21.77 -8.90 6.18
N ASN A 284 20.96 -9.74 6.84
CA ASN A 284 21.24 -11.18 6.96
C ASN A 284 20.30 -12.05 6.12
N GLY A 285 19.31 -11.44 5.44
CA GLY A 285 18.39 -12.15 4.57
C GLY A 285 17.38 -13.06 5.28
N MET A 286 17.21 -12.92 6.60
CA MET A 286 16.32 -13.80 7.35
C MET A 286 14.90 -13.26 7.40
N VAL A 287 13.95 -14.12 7.06
CA VAL A 287 12.52 -13.96 7.33
C VAL A 287 12.18 -14.70 8.61
N SER A 288 11.48 -14.07 9.54
CA SER A 288 10.96 -14.76 10.72
C SER A 288 9.44 -14.82 10.69
N LEU A 289 8.91 -15.95 11.09
CA LEU A 289 7.48 -16.25 11.13
C LEU A 289 7.09 -16.67 12.54
N ASN A 290 6.02 -16.12 13.07
CA ASN A 290 5.45 -16.51 14.35
C ASN A 290 3.99 -16.86 14.14
N PHE A 291 3.68 -18.15 14.13
CA PHE A 291 2.33 -18.66 13.95
C PHE A 291 1.53 -18.71 15.26
N SER A 292 0.22 -18.90 15.14
CA SER A 292 -0.71 -19.06 16.29
C SER A 292 -0.46 -20.34 17.08
N CYS A 293 -0.08 -21.40 16.39
CA CYS A 293 0.04 -22.76 16.94
C CYS A 293 1.46 -23.14 17.38
N ASP A 294 2.48 -22.35 16.97
CA ASP A 294 3.87 -22.74 17.14
C ASP A 294 4.76 -21.54 17.48
N GLY A 295 6.05 -21.81 17.72
CA GLY A 295 7.07 -20.82 18.01
C GLY A 295 7.49 -19.98 16.79
N SER A 296 8.64 -19.36 16.89
CA SER A 296 9.20 -18.57 15.78
C SER A 296 10.04 -19.45 14.86
N HIS A 297 9.78 -19.38 13.59
CA HIS A 297 10.57 -20.00 12.53
C HIS A 297 11.43 -18.94 11.85
N TYR A 298 12.61 -19.34 11.41
CA TYR A 298 13.56 -18.51 10.69
C TYR A 298 13.96 -19.21 9.39
N ILE A 299 13.84 -18.48 8.28
CA ILE A 299 14.14 -19.03 6.96
C ILE A 299 14.84 -17.97 6.10
N PRO A 300 15.84 -18.31 5.28
CA PRO A 300 16.40 -17.42 4.28
C PRO A 300 15.33 -16.91 3.31
N TYR A 301 15.44 -15.65 2.88
CA TYR A 301 14.42 -14.99 2.06
C TYR A 301 14.18 -15.65 0.71
N ASP A 302 15.23 -16.19 0.09
CA ASP A 302 15.18 -16.89 -1.19
C ASP A 302 14.45 -18.23 -1.07
N GLU A 303 14.73 -18.97 0.00
CA GLU A 303 14.00 -20.19 0.34
C GLU A 303 12.55 -19.89 0.69
N PHE A 304 12.29 -18.80 1.43
CA PHE A 304 10.93 -18.35 1.77
C PHE A 304 10.10 -18.05 0.52
N LEU A 305 10.68 -17.34 -0.45
CA LEU A 305 10.04 -17.04 -1.73
C LEU A 305 9.84 -18.25 -2.64
N ALA A 306 10.62 -19.31 -2.45
CA ALA A 306 10.50 -20.56 -3.22
C ALA A 306 9.44 -21.52 -2.64
N LYS A 307 8.95 -21.29 -1.42
CA LYS A 307 7.94 -22.12 -0.76
C LYS A 307 6.55 -21.67 -1.15
N ASP A 308 5.69 -22.61 -1.45
CA ASP A 308 4.26 -22.34 -1.59
C ASP A 308 3.54 -22.35 -0.22
N LEU A 309 2.29 -21.92 -0.20
CA LEU A 309 1.48 -21.92 1.02
C LEU A 309 1.27 -23.33 1.58
N GLY A 310 1.20 -24.37 0.71
CA GLY A 310 1.05 -25.76 1.10
C GLY A 310 2.19 -26.27 1.98
N PHE A 311 3.39 -25.75 1.79
CA PHE A 311 4.54 -26.06 2.66
C PHE A 311 4.32 -25.61 4.11
N TRP A 312 3.72 -24.44 4.32
CA TRP A 312 3.55 -23.84 5.66
C TRP A 312 2.45 -24.49 6.48
N TYR A 313 1.46 -25.09 5.83
CA TYR A 313 0.30 -25.71 6.50
C TYR A 313 0.38 -27.23 6.58
N GLY A 314 1.54 -27.82 6.23
CA GLY A 314 1.74 -29.27 6.17
C GLY A 314 1.00 -29.89 4.98
N GLN A 315 1.04 -31.22 4.86
CA GLN A 315 0.31 -31.96 3.79
C GLN A 315 -1.24 -31.88 3.91
N GLY A 316 -1.73 -30.89 4.61
CA GLY A 316 -3.10 -30.40 4.53
C GLY A 316 -3.36 -29.59 3.25
N SER A 317 -2.76 -30.01 2.12
CA SER A 317 -3.14 -29.54 0.78
C SER A 317 -4.65 -29.62 0.50
N GLY A 318 -5.37 -30.36 1.33
CA GLY A 318 -6.83 -30.41 1.32
C GLY A 318 -7.52 -29.10 1.71
N GLN A 319 -6.99 -28.31 2.67
CA GLN A 319 -7.72 -27.12 3.15
C GLN A 319 -7.51 -25.88 2.25
N ILE A 320 -6.30 -25.64 1.76
CA ILE A 320 -6.04 -24.55 0.78
C ILE A 320 -6.71 -24.91 -0.56
N ARG A 321 -6.65 -26.17 -0.95
CA ARG A 321 -7.37 -26.69 -2.10
C ARG A 321 -8.89 -26.51 -1.91
N MET A 322 -9.43 -26.78 -0.73
CA MET A 322 -10.83 -26.57 -0.38
C MET A 322 -11.24 -25.10 -0.41
N ALA A 323 -10.44 -24.19 0.16
CA ALA A 323 -10.73 -22.76 0.11
C ALA A 323 -10.66 -22.20 -1.32
N SER A 324 -9.73 -22.66 -2.14
CA SER A 324 -9.66 -22.31 -3.57
C SER A 324 -10.85 -22.88 -4.35
N ILE A 325 -11.29 -24.09 -4.06
CA ILE A 325 -12.48 -24.73 -4.64
C ILE A 325 -13.75 -24.01 -4.21
N GLU A 326 -13.86 -23.61 -2.94
CA GLU A 326 -15.01 -22.84 -2.43
C GLU A 326 -15.12 -21.45 -3.06
N ALA A 327 -14.03 -20.73 -3.17
CA ALA A 327 -14.00 -19.43 -3.85
C ALA A 327 -14.39 -19.55 -5.34
N GLU A 328 -13.96 -20.62 -6.00
CA GLU A 328 -14.32 -20.89 -7.39
C GLU A 328 -15.78 -21.31 -7.55
N LEU A 329 -16.29 -22.10 -6.61
CA LEU A 329 -17.73 -22.45 -6.54
C LEU A 329 -18.59 -21.20 -6.37
N GLU A 330 -18.22 -20.31 -5.45
CA GLU A 330 -18.93 -19.07 -5.19
C GLU A 330 -18.93 -18.17 -6.44
N ARG A 331 -17.78 -18.00 -7.09
CA ARG A 331 -17.63 -17.27 -8.35
C ARG A 331 -18.51 -17.82 -9.48
N ILE A 332 -18.60 -19.14 -9.60
CA ILE A 332 -19.42 -19.79 -10.63
C ILE A 332 -20.91 -19.71 -10.26
N CYS A 333 -21.28 -19.87 -9.01
CA CYS A 333 -22.66 -19.73 -8.54
C CYS A 333 -23.21 -18.31 -8.74
N ASP A 334 -22.38 -17.28 -8.59
CA ASP A 334 -22.73 -15.87 -8.84
C ASP A 334 -23.13 -15.59 -10.30
N LEU A 335 -22.74 -16.47 -11.24
CA LEU A 335 -23.18 -16.38 -12.64
C LEU A 335 -24.65 -16.78 -12.84
N GLY A 336 -25.29 -17.34 -11.82
CA GLY A 336 -26.70 -17.74 -11.83
C GLY A 336 -26.94 -19.17 -12.30
N CYS A 337 -28.06 -19.76 -11.83
CA CYS A 337 -28.39 -21.19 -11.99
C CYS A 337 -28.38 -21.66 -13.46
N THR A 338 -28.82 -20.82 -14.41
CA THR A 338 -28.83 -21.16 -15.85
C THR A 338 -27.40 -21.40 -16.34
N ARG A 339 -26.46 -20.51 -15.97
CA ARG A 339 -25.07 -20.62 -16.38
C ARG A 339 -24.37 -21.79 -15.73
N VAL A 340 -24.67 -22.06 -14.44
CA VAL A 340 -24.16 -23.22 -13.72
C VAL A 340 -24.57 -24.53 -14.42
N ASN A 341 -25.83 -24.65 -14.86
CA ASN A 341 -26.30 -25.84 -15.59
C ASN A 341 -25.60 -26.00 -16.95
N GLU A 342 -25.36 -24.89 -17.70
CA GLU A 342 -24.60 -24.92 -18.94
C GLU A 342 -23.17 -25.41 -18.72
N ILE A 343 -22.51 -25.00 -17.62
CA ILE A 343 -21.16 -25.42 -17.23
C ILE A 343 -21.14 -26.92 -16.96
N ILE A 344 -22.09 -27.42 -16.15
CA ILE A 344 -22.21 -28.83 -15.82
C ILE A 344 -22.42 -29.69 -17.07
N VAL A 345 -23.36 -29.29 -17.96
CA VAL A 345 -23.65 -30.00 -19.20
C VAL A 345 -22.45 -29.92 -20.16
N GLY A 346 -21.83 -28.76 -20.32
CA GLY A 346 -20.66 -28.56 -21.15
C GLY A 346 -19.50 -29.47 -20.76
N ALA A 347 -19.16 -29.49 -19.46
CA ALA A 347 -18.12 -30.35 -18.92
C ALA A 347 -18.44 -31.84 -19.08
N SER A 348 -19.69 -32.25 -18.83
CA SER A 348 -20.13 -33.63 -18.98
C SER A 348 -20.12 -34.12 -20.45
N THR A 349 -20.18 -33.21 -21.41
CA THR A 349 -20.12 -33.53 -22.86
C THR A 349 -18.72 -33.35 -23.46
N GLY A 350 -17.71 -33.10 -22.64
CA GLY A 350 -16.32 -32.91 -23.07
C GLY A 350 -16.06 -31.60 -23.83
N LYS A 351 -16.94 -30.64 -23.73
CA LYS A 351 -16.73 -29.29 -24.30
C LYS A 351 -15.80 -28.49 -23.38
N PRO A 352 -14.89 -27.68 -23.94
CA PRO A 352 -14.07 -26.80 -23.14
C PRO A 352 -14.96 -25.77 -22.40
N VAL A 353 -14.80 -25.67 -21.10
CA VAL A 353 -15.52 -24.73 -20.21
C VAL A 353 -14.53 -23.66 -19.79
N PRO A 354 -14.64 -22.42 -20.27
CA PRO A 354 -13.70 -21.33 -19.95
C PRO A 354 -13.59 -21.03 -18.46
N GLU A 355 -14.68 -21.22 -17.73
CA GLU A 355 -14.79 -20.97 -16.29
C GLU A 355 -13.92 -21.93 -15.47
N LEU A 356 -13.61 -23.11 -16.00
CA LEU A 356 -12.76 -24.11 -15.35
C LEU A 356 -11.32 -24.13 -15.87
N ALA A 357 -11.01 -23.29 -16.87
CA ALA A 357 -9.71 -23.32 -17.55
C ALA A 357 -8.50 -22.98 -16.64
N GLY A 358 -8.73 -22.34 -15.48
CA GLY A 358 -7.70 -22.02 -14.49
C GLY A 358 -7.42 -23.14 -13.48
N LEU A 359 -8.23 -24.20 -13.46
CA LEU A 359 -8.14 -25.31 -12.53
C LEU A 359 -7.39 -26.51 -13.13
N ASN A 360 -6.69 -27.24 -12.29
CA ASN A 360 -6.17 -28.55 -12.70
C ASN A 360 -7.32 -29.58 -12.81
N ALA A 361 -7.05 -30.73 -13.43
CA ALA A 361 -8.08 -31.73 -13.71
C ALA A 361 -8.82 -32.23 -12.46
N ALA A 362 -8.10 -32.45 -11.35
CA ALA A 362 -8.66 -32.95 -10.11
C ALA A 362 -9.55 -31.89 -9.37
N ASP A 363 -9.17 -30.61 -9.44
CA ASP A 363 -9.94 -29.53 -8.85
C ASP A 363 -11.18 -29.20 -9.69
N SER A 364 -11.07 -29.30 -11.03
CA SER A 364 -12.21 -29.15 -11.94
C SER A 364 -13.27 -30.21 -11.71
N GLU A 365 -12.88 -31.47 -11.50
CA GLU A 365 -13.79 -32.58 -11.19
C GLU A 365 -14.51 -32.36 -9.86
N GLU A 366 -13.80 -31.92 -8.83
CA GLU A 366 -14.38 -31.61 -7.51
C GLU A 366 -15.36 -30.45 -7.56
N VAL A 367 -15.03 -29.36 -8.26
CA VAL A 367 -15.93 -28.21 -8.47
C VAL A 367 -17.21 -28.65 -9.17
N LEU A 368 -17.11 -29.46 -10.23
CA LEU A 368 -18.24 -29.96 -10.97
C LEU A 368 -19.17 -30.85 -10.13
N ASP A 369 -18.62 -31.71 -9.29
CA ASP A 369 -19.44 -32.60 -8.43
C ASP A 369 -20.15 -31.81 -7.33
N ARG A 370 -19.54 -30.76 -6.80
CA ARG A 370 -20.19 -29.86 -5.86
C ARG A 370 -21.27 -29.01 -6.52
N LEU A 371 -21.02 -28.47 -7.73
CA LEU A 371 -22.05 -27.75 -8.49
C LEU A 371 -23.26 -28.63 -8.78
N LYS A 372 -23.06 -29.89 -9.18
CA LYS A 372 -24.16 -30.85 -9.38
C LYS A 372 -24.95 -31.10 -8.07
N SER A 373 -24.26 -31.24 -6.94
CA SER A 373 -24.87 -31.41 -5.64
C SER A 373 -25.71 -30.20 -5.21
N ILE A 374 -25.20 -28.99 -5.47
CA ILE A 374 -25.93 -27.74 -5.20
C ILE A 374 -27.17 -27.66 -6.08
N MET A 375 -27.06 -27.90 -7.39
CA MET A 375 -28.20 -27.83 -8.32
C MET A 375 -29.28 -28.89 -8.02
N ALA A 376 -28.89 -30.09 -7.60
CA ALA A 376 -29.85 -31.14 -7.19
C ALA A 376 -30.73 -30.73 -6.00
N ILE A 377 -30.20 -29.90 -5.07
CA ILE A 377 -30.98 -29.37 -3.93
C ILE A 377 -32.04 -28.35 -4.43
N TYR A 378 -31.69 -27.53 -5.44
CA TYR A 378 -32.63 -26.57 -6.02
C TYR A 378 -33.73 -27.25 -6.83
N GLU A 379 -33.40 -28.25 -7.65
CA GLU A 379 -34.37 -29.04 -8.39
C GLU A 379 -35.35 -29.82 -7.48
N ALA A 380 -34.88 -30.32 -6.32
CA ALA A 380 -35.71 -30.98 -5.33
C ALA A 380 -36.68 -30.03 -4.59
N ARG A 381 -36.49 -28.73 -4.66
CA ARG A 381 -37.35 -27.69 -4.05
C ARG A 381 -38.41 -27.14 -5.01
N GLU A 382 -38.26 -27.34 -6.30
CA GLU A 382 -39.20 -26.91 -7.34
C GLU A 382 -40.25 -28.02 -7.70
N ASN A 383 -40.08 -29.25 -7.22
CA ASN A 383 -41.03 -30.35 -7.29
C ASN A 383 -41.73 -30.57 -5.93
#